data_00467897902d0fb4c6efeb26a9e2b4cf
#
_entry.id   00467897902d0fb4c6efeb26a9e2b4cf
#
_cell.length_a   1.000
_cell.length_b   1.000
_cell.length_c   1.000
_cell.angle_alpha   90.00
_cell.angle_beta   90.00
_cell.angle_gamma   90.00
#
_symmetry.space_group_name_H-M   'P 1'
#
loop_
_entity.id
_entity.type
_entity.pdbx_description
1 polymer ?
#
loop_
_entity_poly.entity_id
_entity_poly.type
_entity_poly.pdbx_seq_one_letter_code
_entity_poly.pdbx_strand_id
1 'polypeptide(L)'
;MVVLNRIYTRTGDDGTTALGSGERRPKYDLRISAYGTVDETNAAIGVARLHISGSVELDAMLGRIQNDLFDLGADLAVPQREGKAERLRVLSSQVERLERDIDSLNAALSPLNSFVLPGGTPGATYLHLARTICRRAERLMVELAAKPEEPVSDPAIQYMNRLSDFLFVASRSQNGNGAGDVLWVPGQNR
;
A
#
# COMPACT_ATOMS: atom_id res chain seq x y z
N MET A 1 24.32 4.08 -5.08
CA MET A 1 23.59 5.29 -5.53
C MET A 1 23.06 5.00 -6.93
N VAL A 2 21.77 5.16 -7.16
CA VAL A 2 21.17 4.99 -8.50
C VAL A 2 21.39 6.30 -9.25
N VAL A 3 22.03 6.24 -10.44
CA VAL A 3 22.21 7.40 -11.31
C VAL A 3 21.26 7.25 -12.50
N LEU A 4 20.24 8.11 -12.58
CA LEU A 4 19.23 8.10 -13.63
C LEU A 4 19.53 9.18 -14.67
N ASN A 5 20.56 8.95 -15.48
CA ASN A 5 20.99 9.91 -16.52
C ASN A 5 20.07 9.88 -17.76
N ARG A 6 19.29 8.80 -17.94
CA ARG A 6 18.40 8.62 -19.07
C ARG A 6 17.12 7.90 -18.59
N ILE A 7 15.98 8.53 -18.80
CA ILE A 7 14.69 8.03 -18.28
C ILE A 7 14.14 6.90 -19.16
N TYR A 8 14.19 7.04 -20.48
CA TYR A 8 13.75 5.99 -21.40
C TYR A 8 14.91 5.22 -21.98
N THR A 9 14.78 3.88 -22.03
CA THR A 9 15.80 2.97 -22.58
C THR A 9 15.31 2.24 -23.84
N ARG A 10 14.00 2.28 -24.11
CA ARG A 10 13.28 1.55 -25.19
C ARG A 10 13.39 0.03 -25.10
N THR A 11 14.01 -0.52 -24.07
CA THR A 11 14.18 -1.98 -23.89
C THR A 11 12.89 -2.71 -23.53
N GLY A 12 11.82 -1.99 -23.19
CA GLY A 12 10.53 -2.54 -22.84
C GLY A 12 9.44 -2.38 -23.90
N ASP A 13 9.79 -1.88 -25.10
CA ASP A 13 8.83 -1.63 -26.19
C ASP A 13 8.33 -2.93 -26.81
N ASP A 14 9.02 -4.03 -26.60
CA ASP A 14 8.66 -5.40 -26.97
C ASP A 14 7.58 -6.04 -26.04
N GLY A 15 7.08 -5.30 -25.05
CA GLY A 15 6.10 -5.80 -24.05
C GLY A 15 6.73 -6.56 -22.89
N THR A 16 8.06 -6.55 -22.76
CA THR A 16 8.77 -7.15 -21.61
C THR A 16 9.37 -6.10 -20.69
N THR A 17 9.71 -6.51 -19.46
CA THR A 17 10.41 -5.69 -18.47
C THR A 17 11.43 -6.54 -17.71
N ALA A 18 12.43 -5.89 -17.10
CA ALA A 18 13.40 -6.58 -16.27
C ALA A 18 13.00 -6.46 -14.78
N LEU A 19 13.04 -7.57 -14.05
CA LEU A 19 13.06 -7.58 -12.61
C LEU A 19 14.35 -6.96 -12.06
N GLY A 20 14.38 -6.62 -10.77
CA GLY A 20 15.60 -6.15 -10.09
C GLY A 20 16.74 -7.19 -10.06
N SER A 21 16.44 -8.44 -10.38
CA SER A 21 17.43 -9.51 -10.62
C SER A 21 18.07 -9.48 -12.00
N GLY A 22 17.54 -8.67 -12.94
CA GLY A 22 17.89 -8.68 -14.36
C GLY A 22 17.10 -9.69 -15.21
N GLU A 23 16.32 -10.58 -14.60
CA GLU A 23 15.42 -11.50 -15.30
C GLU A 23 14.33 -10.73 -16.05
N ARG A 24 14.14 -11.04 -17.34
CA ARG A 24 13.09 -10.40 -18.14
C ARG A 24 11.80 -11.21 -18.08
N ARG A 25 10.68 -10.49 -17.93
CA ARG A 25 9.33 -11.05 -17.89
C ARG A 25 8.37 -10.24 -18.74
N PRO A 26 7.27 -10.83 -19.22
CA PRO A 26 6.18 -10.07 -19.84
C PRO A 26 5.62 -9.02 -18.86
N LYS A 27 5.27 -7.84 -19.34
CA LYS A 27 4.70 -6.77 -18.51
C LYS A 27 3.38 -7.16 -17.83
N TYR A 28 2.69 -8.17 -18.34
CA TYR A 28 1.46 -8.74 -17.76
C TYR A 28 1.72 -9.88 -16.75
N ASP A 29 2.97 -10.15 -16.41
CA ASP A 29 3.31 -11.12 -15.35
C ASP A 29 2.70 -10.70 -14.01
N LEU A 30 2.25 -11.69 -13.21
CA LEU A 30 1.61 -11.45 -11.93
C LEU A 30 2.52 -10.70 -10.94
N ARG A 31 3.82 -10.98 -10.95
CA ARG A 31 4.80 -10.27 -10.11
C ARG A 31 4.90 -8.81 -10.50
N ILE A 32 4.90 -8.52 -11.81
CA ILE A 32 4.89 -7.14 -12.32
C ILE A 32 3.61 -6.43 -11.90
N SER A 33 2.46 -7.11 -12.02
CA SER A 33 1.16 -6.58 -11.60
C SER A 33 1.11 -6.31 -10.10
N ALA A 34 1.70 -7.18 -9.27
CA ALA A 34 1.73 -7.03 -7.82
C ALA A 34 2.51 -5.77 -7.42
N TYR A 35 3.79 -5.64 -7.79
CA TYR A 35 4.56 -4.46 -7.40
C TYR A 35 4.11 -3.18 -8.11
N GLY A 36 3.58 -3.27 -9.33
CA GLY A 36 2.98 -2.13 -10.03
C GLY A 36 1.74 -1.59 -9.29
N THR A 37 0.93 -2.46 -8.67
CA THR A 37 -0.21 -2.05 -7.87
C THR A 37 0.21 -1.53 -6.48
N VAL A 38 1.35 -1.98 -5.95
CA VAL A 38 1.98 -1.35 -4.77
C VAL A 38 2.40 0.09 -5.08
N ASP A 39 3.00 0.32 -6.25
CA ASP A 39 3.37 1.67 -6.70
C ASP A 39 2.12 2.56 -6.92
N GLU A 40 1.04 2.01 -7.49
CA GLU A 40 -0.25 2.70 -7.60
C GLU A 40 -0.82 3.09 -6.22
N THR A 41 -0.70 2.21 -5.21
CA THR A 41 -1.07 2.50 -3.82
C THR A 41 -0.27 3.67 -3.28
N ASN A 42 1.03 3.67 -3.52
CA ASN A 42 1.95 4.73 -3.11
C ASN A 42 1.57 6.07 -3.74
N ALA A 43 1.30 6.09 -5.04
CA ALA A 43 0.85 7.29 -5.75
C ALA A 43 -0.48 7.82 -5.20
N ALA A 44 -1.45 6.93 -4.91
CA ALA A 44 -2.73 7.31 -4.32
C ALA A 44 -2.57 7.92 -2.90
N ILE A 45 -1.63 7.41 -2.09
CA ILE A 45 -1.26 8.00 -0.80
C ILE A 45 -0.67 9.40 -1.02
N GLY A 46 0.19 9.58 -2.04
CA GLY A 46 0.71 10.90 -2.40
C GLY A 46 -0.39 11.91 -2.70
N VAL A 47 -1.44 11.51 -3.42
CA VAL A 47 -2.62 12.36 -3.65
C VAL A 47 -3.35 12.66 -2.35
N ALA A 48 -3.59 11.65 -1.49
CA ALA A 48 -4.26 11.84 -0.21
C ALA A 48 -3.53 12.87 0.67
N ARG A 49 -2.19 12.84 0.72
CA ARG A 49 -1.35 13.76 1.50
C ARG A 49 -1.56 15.23 1.12
N LEU A 50 -1.85 15.55 -0.14
CA LEU A 50 -2.16 16.91 -0.58
C LEU A 50 -3.44 17.47 0.06
N HIS A 51 -4.29 16.59 0.59
CA HIS A 51 -5.60 16.94 1.17
C HIS A 51 -5.70 16.62 2.67
N ILE A 52 -4.60 16.18 3.30
CA ILE A 52 -4.55 16.04 4.77
C ILE A 52 -4.54 17.43 5.38
N SER A 53 -5.48 17.66 6.29
CA SER A 53 -5.60 18.93 7.00
C SER A 53 -5.44 18.72 8.51
N GLY A 54 -4.75 19.66 9.16
CA GLY A 54 -4.71 19.75 10.62
C GLY A 54 -3.89 18.66 11.34
N SER A 55 -3.17 17.78 10.63
CA SER A 55 -2.38 16.72 11.27
C SER A 55 -1.02 16.53 10.61
N VAL A 56 -0.02 17.23 11.16
CA VAL A 56 1.40 17.04 10.80
C VAL A 56 1.86 15.61 11.10
N GLU A 57 1.33 15.01 12.16
CA GLU A 57 1.66 13.64 12.57
C GLU A 57 1.17 12.62 11.53
N LEU A 58 -0.07 12.71 11.07
CA LEU A 58 -0.60 11.82 10.04
C LEU A 58 0.16 11.97 8.72
N ASP A 59 0.52 13.20 8.32
CA ASP A 59 1.33 13.40 7.11
C ASP A 59 2.71 12.77 7.24
N ALA A 60 3.34 12.86 8.42
CA ALA A 60 4.61 12.19 8.71
C ALA A 60 4.50 10.66 8.66
N MET A 61 3.41 10.08 9.20
CA MET A 61 3.12 8.64 9.10
C MET A 61 2.99 8.21 7.62
N LEU A 62 2.19 8.92 6.85
CA LEU A 62 2.00 8.65 5.42
C LEU A 62 3.32 8.79 4.63
N GLY A 63 4.17 9.76 4.97
CA GLY A 63 5.49 9.91 4.36
C GLY A 63 6.41 8.72 4.63
N ARG A 64 6.39 8.16 5.85
CA ARG A 64 7.13 6.92 6.19
C ARG A 64 6.58 5.72 5.40
N ILE A 65 5.25 5.59 5.34
CA ILE A 65 4.58 4.53 4.59
C ILE A 65 4.96 4.56 3.11
N GLN A 66 5.07 5.73 2.50
CA GLN A 66 5.52 5.83 1.11
C GLN A 66 6.94 5.29 0.89
N ASN A 67 7.86 5.51 1.83
CA ASN A 67 9.20 4.90 1.79
C ASN A 67 9.12 3.38 1.97
N ASP A 68 8.32 2.89 2.94
CA ASP A 68 8.13 1.45 3.15
C ASP A 68 7.54 0.76 1.90
N LEU A 69 6.64 1.42 1.16
CA LEU A 69 6.09 0.90 -0.08
C LEU A 69 7.13 0.82 -1.22
N PHE A 70 8.12 1.70 -1.25
CA PHE A 70 9.27 1.56 -2.15
C PHE A 70 10.14 0.36 -1.76
N ASP A 71 10.38 0.15 -0.46
CA ASP A 71 11.09 -1.03 0.05
C ASP A 71 10.35 -2.32 -0.32
N LEU A 72 9.02 -2.34 -0.14
CA LEU A 72 8.17 -3.46 -0.49
C LEU A 72 8.15 -3.72 -2.00
N GLY A 73 8.09 -2.68 -2.82
CA GLY A 73 8.22 -2.79 -4.27
C GLY A 73 9.57 -3.38 -4.69
N ALA A 74 10.66 -2.98 -4.04
CA ALA A 74 12.00 -3.53 -4.26
C ALA A 74 12.10 -5.00 -3.81
N ASP A 75 11.47 -5.35 -2.68
CA ASP A 75 11.37 -6.73 -2.20
C ASP A 75 10.69 -7.63 -3.24
N LEU A 76 9.52 -7.23 -3.73
CA LEU A 76 8.77 -7.95 -4.75
C LEU A 76 9.48 -8.03 -6.09
N ALA A 77 10.21 -6.98 -6.49
CA ALA A 77 10.94 -6.94 -7.75
C ALA A 77 12.16 -7.88 -7.79
N VAL A 78 12.57 -8.43 -6.64
CA VAL A 78 13.70 -9.37 -6.54
C VAL A 78 13.27 -10.63 -5.80
N PRO A 79 12.74 -11.66 -6.50
CA PRO A 79 12.38 -12.94 -5.88
C PRO A 79 13.52 -13.49 -5.02
N GLN A 80 13.19 -13.96 -3.82
CA GLN A 80 14.17 -14.60 -2.96
C GLN A 80 14.60 -15.94 -3.55
N ARG A 81 15.92 -16.14 -3.70
CA ARG A 81 16.50 -17.39 -4.18
C ARG A 81 17.64 -17.79 -3.27
N GLU A 82 17.72 -19.08 -2.95
CA GLU A 82 18.81 -19.61 -2.12
C GLU A 82 20.19 -19.29 -2.69
N GLY A 83 21.16 -19.03 -1.82
CA GLY A 83 22.56 -18.79 -2.17
C GLY A 83 22.86 -17.43 -2.81
N LYS A 84 21.91 -16.48 -2.87
CA LYS A 84 22.13 -15.12 -3.35
C LYS A 84 22.34 -14.13 -2.20
N ALA A 85 23.08 -13.04 -2.49
CA ALA A 85 23.33 -11.98 -1.51
C ALA A 85 22.02 -11.45 -0.92
N GLU A 86 22.10 -11.06 0.35
CA GLU A 86 20.99 -10.44 1.07
C GLU A 86 20.52 -9.18 0.32
N ARG A 87 19.21 -9.10 0.13
CA ARG A 87 18.54 -8.00 -0.56
C ARG A 87 17.63 -7.27 0.41
N LEU A 88 17.24 -6.05 0.05
CA LEU A 88 16.25 -5.30 0.79
C LEU A 88 14.97 -6.13 0.92
N ARG A 89 14.46 -6.27 2.15
CA ARG A 89 13.24 -6.99 2.49
C ARG A 89 12.40 -6.18 3.46
N VAL A 90 11.10 -6.37 3.41
CA VAL A 90 10.20 -5.86 4.44
C VAL A 90 10.44 -6.64 5.74
N LEU A 91 10.53 -5.93 6.85
CA LEU A 91 10.79 -6.48 8.19
C LEU A 91 9.53 -6.46 9.05
N SER A 92 9.41 -7.41 9.98
CA SER A 92 8.32 -7.45 10.96
C SER A 92 8.25 -6.16 11.80
N SER A 93 9.38 -5.49 12.04
CA SER A 93 9.41 -4.20 12.75
C SER A 93 8.69 -3.06 12.02
N GLN A 94 8.58 -3.12 10.68
CA GLN A 94 7.78 -2.18 9.89
C GLN A 94 6.28 -2.46 10.08
N VAL A 95 5.89 -3.74 10.15
CA VAL A 95 4.50 -4.15 10.47
C VAL A 95 4.11 -3.69 11.87
N GLU A 96 4.94 -3.98 12.88
CA GLU A 96 4.71 -3.57 14.28
C GLU A 96 4.61 -2.04 14.42
N ARG A 97 5.41 -1.28 13.67
CA ARG A 97 5.31 0.18 13.66
C ARG A 97 3.95 0.63 13.12
N LEU A 98 3.50 0.01 12.03
CA LEU A 98 2.22 0.34 11.42
C LEU A 98 1.05 0.02 12.37
N GLU A 99 1.12 -1.09 13.11
CA GLU A 99 0.15 -1.45 14.15
C GLU A 99 0.10 -0.40 15.27
N ARG A 100 1.26 0.07 15.75
CA ARG A 100 1.30 1.17 16.74
C ARG A 100 0.72 2.49 16.20
N ASP A 101 0.97 2.81 14.93
CA ASP A 101 0.40 4.01 14.29
C ASP A 101 -1.15 3.88 14.18
N ILE A 102 -1.66 2.67 13.88
CA ILE A 102 -3.10 2.36 13.89
C ILE A 102 -3.69 2.57 15.28
N ASP A 103 -3.09 1.98 16.31
CA ASP A 103 -3.57 2.07 17.69
C ASP A 103 -3.63 3.52 18.16
N SER A 104 -2.59 4.30 17.85
CA SER A 104 -2.52 5.74 18.18
C SER A 104 -3.67 6.53 17.55
N LEU A 105 -3.92 6.35 16.27
CA LEU A 105 -5.01 7.04 15.57
C LEU A 105 -6.39 6.56 16.06
N ASN A 106 -6.53 5.25 16.29
CA ASN A 106 -7.79 4.64 16.68
C ASN A 106 -8.23 5.02 18.11
N ALA A 107 -7.30 5.36 18.98
CA ALA A 107 -7.58 5.76 20.36
C ALA A 107 -8.54 6.97 20.47
N ALA A 108 -8.54 7.86 19.47
CA ALA A 108 -9.41 9.04 19.41
C ALA A 108 -10.74 8.79 18.68
N LEU A 109 -10.95 7.60 18.09
CA LEU A 109 -12.12 7.31 17.29
C LEU A 109 -13.26 6.71 18.12
N SER A 110 -14.49 7.14 17.84
CA SER A 110 -15.68 6.48 18.40
C SER A 110 -15.89 5.10 17.79
N PRO A 111 -16.40 4.10 18.57
CA PRO A 111 -16.75 2.79 18.06
C PRO A 111 -17.74 2.87 16.89
N LEU A 112 -17.61 1.97 15.92
CA LEU A 112 -18.52 1.84 14.79
C LEU A 112 -19.68 0.90 15.13
N ASN A 113 -20.87 1.26 14.67
CA ASN A 113 -22.08 0.42 14.72
C ASN A 113 -22.63 0.09 13.32
N SER A 114 -21.97 0.55 12.25
CA SER A 114 -22.28 0.25 10.86
C SER A 114 -21.02 0.34 10.01
N PHE A 115 -21.09 -0.11 8.74
CA PHE A 115 -20.03 0.14 7.78
C PHE A 115 -19.98 1.62 7.38
N VAL A 116 -18.78 2.10 7.05
CA VAL A 116 -18.54 3.46 6.58
C VAL A 116 -18.48 3.46 5.06
N LEU A 117 -19.29 4.30 4.44
CA LEU A 117 -19.20 4.56 3.01
C LEU A 117 -17.93 5.38 2.69
N PRO A 118 -17.22 5.08 1.61
CA PRO A 118 -16.07 5.88 1.18
C PRO A 118 -16.49 7.31 0.85
N GLY A 119 -16.12 8.27 1.73
CA GLY A 119 -16.54 9.66 1.56
C GLY A 119 -16.15 10.54 2.75
N GLY A 120 -16.70 11.74 2.81
CA GLY A 120 -16.42 12.75 3.82
C GLY A 120 -15.51 13.86 3.30
N THR A 121 -14.51 14.25 4.07
CA THR A 121 -13.54 15.25 3.64
C THR A 121 -12.72 14.76 2.43
N PRO A 122 -12.11 15.67 1.63
CA PRO A 122 -11.22 15.25 0.55
C PRO A 122 -10.12 14.30 1.01
N GLY A 123 -9.46 14.58 2.15
CA GLY A 123 -8.44 13.72 2.72
C GLY A 123 -8.97 12.31 3.03
N ALA A 124 -10.12 12.21 3.70
CA ALA A 124 -10.77 10.94 3.99
C ALA A 124 -11.12 10.16 2.71
N THR A 125 -11.67 10.84 1.70
CA THR A 125 -12.08 10.22 0.43
C THR A 125 -10.87 9.64 -0.32
N TYR A 126 -9.76 10.37 -0.41
CA TYR A 126 -8.54 9.87 -1.06
C TYR A 126 -7.86 8.75 -0.26
N LEU A 127 -7.91 8.78 1.08
CA LEU A 127 -7.44 7.67 1.91
C LEU A 127 -8.28 6.39 1.69
N HIS A 128 -9.61 6.51 1.53
CA HIS A 128 -10.45 5.38 1.14
C HIS A 128 -10.10 4.84 -0.26
N LEU A 129 -9.79 5.71 -1.23
CA LEU A 129 -9.32 5.29 -2.56
C LEU A 129 -8.00 4.52 -2.44
N ALA A 130 -7.01 5.08 -1.74
CA ALA A 130 -5.73 4.42 -1.49
C ALA A 130 -5.92 3.05 -0.81
N ARG A 131 -6.84 2.95 0.17
CA ARG A 131 -7.20 1.70 0.84
C ARG A 131 -7.70 0.64 -0.12
N THR A 132 -8.57 0.98 -1.06
CA THR A 132 -9.11 -0.01 -2.01
C THR A 132 -8.07 -0.48 -3.01
N ILE A 133 -7.14 0.38 -3.41
CA ILE A 133 -5.98 0.04 -4.25
C ILE A 133 -5.01 -0.87 -3.46
N CYS A 134 -4.71 -0.51 -2.21
CA CYS A 134 -3.91 -1.32 -1.30
C CYS A 134 -4.44 -2.76 -1.18
N ARG A 135 -5.75 -2.92 -0.99
CA ARG A 135 -6.41 -4.24 -0.95
C ARG A 135 -6.33 -4.99 -2.28
N ARG A 136 -6.28 -4.31 -3.42
CA ARG A 136 -6.01 -4.94 -4.72
C ARG A 136 -4.57 -5.44 -4.80
N ALA A 137 -3.60 -4.64 -4.37
CA ALA A 137 -2.20 -5.05 -4.30
C ALA A 137 -2.01 -6.28 -3.38
N GLU A 138 -2.61 -6.27 -2.20
CA GLU A 138 -2.60 -7.40 -1.27
C GLU A 138 -3.10 -8.68 -1.94
N ARG A 139 -4.25 -8.65 -2.63
CA ARG A 139 -4.79 -9.83 -3.33
C ARG A 139 -3.84 -10.38 -4.40
N LEU A 140 -3.19 -9.49 -5.18
CA LEU A 140 -2.20 -9.90 -6.19
C LEU A 140 -0.96 -10.52 -5.54
N MET A 141 -0.53 -9.99 -4.39
CA MET A 141 0.60 -10.55 -3.64
C MET A 141 0.26 -11.93 -3.04
N VAL A 142 -0.96 -12.12 -2.53
CA VAL A 142 -1.44 -13.42 -2.02
C VAL A 142 -1.53 -14.44 -3.16
N GLU A 143 -2.06 -14.05 -4.32
CA GLU A 143 -2.09 -14.90 -5.52
C GLU A 143 -0.67 -15.27 -5.98
N LEU A 144 0.27 -14.32 -5.93
CA LEU A 144 1.67 -14.55 -6.27
C LEU A 144 2.32 -15.54 -5.28
N ALA A 145 2.10 -15.35 -3.98
CA ALA A 145 2.64 -16.21 -2.92
C ALA A 145 2.12 -17.66 -2.99
N ALA A 146 0.94 -17.86 -3.59
CA ALA A 146 0.40 -19.21 -3.81
C ALA A 146 1.14 -20.00 -4.91
N LYS A 147 2.04 -19.36 -5.67
CA LYS A 147 2.86 -20.03 -6.70
C LYS A 147 4.17 -20.49 -6.07
N PRO A 148 4.51 -21.79 -6.11
CA PRO A 148 5.70 -22.33 -5.42
C PRO A 148 7.02 -21.68 -5.84
N GLU A 149 7.13 -21.26 -7.12
CA GLU A 149 8.35 -20.64 -7.67
C GLU A 149 8.43 -19.13 -7.43
N GLU A 150 7.40 -18.52 -6.84
CA GLU A 150 7.25 -17.08 -6.70
C GLU A 150 7.17 -16.65 -5.22
N PRO A 151 8.24 -16.82 -4.44
CA PRO A 151 8.20 -16.53 -3.02
C PRO A 151 7.89 -15.05 -2.75
N VAL A 152 7.01 -14.83 -1.77
CA VAL A 152 6.71 -13.52 -1.16
C VAL A 152 6.84 -13.71 0.34
N SER A 153 7.53 -12.81 1.02
CA SER A 153 7.74 -12.91 2.46
C SER A 153 6.45 -12.63 3.26
N ASP A 154 6.27 -13.32 4.38
CA ASP A 154 5.14 -13.09 5.28
C ASP A 154 5.05 -11.63 5.74
N PRO A 155 6.16 -10.96 6.16
CA PRO A 155 6.10 -9.55 6.53
C PRO A 155 5.59 -8.62 5.42
N ALA A 156 5.89 -8.91 4.14
CA ALA A 156 5.39 -8.11 3.03
C ALA A 156 3.87 -8.21 2.88
N ILE A 157 3.31 -9.41 3.00
CA ILE A 157 1.85 -9.63 2.96
C ILE A 157 1.18 -8.99 4.19
N GLN A 158 1.74 -9.20 5.38
CA GLN A 158 1.25 -8.63 6.63
C GLN A 158 1.24 -7.10 6.57
N TYR A 159 2.29 -6.49 6.01
CA TYR A 159 2.38 -5.05 5.86
C TYR A 159 1.23 -4.50 5.01
N MET A 160 0.95 -5.07 3.84
CA MET A 160 -0.14 -4.62 2.98
C MET A 160 -1.51 -4.82 3.63
N ASN A 161 -1.71 -5.91 4.36
CA ASN A 161 -2.94 -6.13 5.11
C ASN A 161 -3.13 -5.04 6.19
N ARG A 162 -2.13 -4.78 7.03
CA ARG A 162 -2.16 -3.72 8.06
C ARG A 162 -2.26 -2.31 7.47
N LEU A 163 -1.63 -2.08 6.31
CA LEU A 163 -1.76 -0.78 5.63
C LEU A 163 -3.21 -0.50 5.23
N SER A 164 -3.97 -1.51 4.82
CA SER A 164 -5.39 -1.31 4.53
C SER A 164 -6.19 -0.86 5.76
N ASP A 165 -5.85 -1.39 6.94
CA ASP A 165 -6.48 -1.02 8.22
C ASP A 165 -6.03 0.39 8.65
N PHE A 166 -4.73 0.71 8.51
CA PHE A 166 -4.22 2.06 8.75
C PHE A 166 -4.96 3.11 7.90
N LEU A 167 -5.09 2.87 6.60
CA LEU A 167 -5.76 3.81 5.69
C LEU A 167 -7.24 4.00 6.04
N PHE A 168 -7.90 2.95 6.56
CA PHE A 168 -9.27 3.06 7.06
C PHE A 168 -9.34 3.93 8.33
N VAL A 169 -8.48 3.68 9.32
CA VAL A 169 -8.44 4.45 10.56
C VAL A 169 -8.06 5.92 10.28
N ALA A 170 -7.07 6.13 9.41
CA ALA A 170 -6.66 7.47 8.97
C ALA A 170 -7.78 8.22 8.24
N SER A 171 -8.59 7.55 7.42
CA SER A 171 -9.72 8.20 6.76
C SER A 171 -10.75 8.70 7.78
N ARG A 172 -11.04 7.93 8.81
CA ARG A 172 -11.95 8.34 9.88
C ARG A 172 -11.39 9.49 10.72
N SER A 173 -10.09 9.49 11.00
CA SER A 173 -9.45 10.61 11.70
C SER A 173 -9.61 11.92 10.92
N GLN A 174 -9.53 11.88 9.60
CA GLN A 174 -9.75 13.03 8.71
C GLN A 174 -11.22 13.45 8.58
N ASN A 175 -12.16 12.61 9.03
CA ASN A 175 -13.58 12.93 9.17
C ASN A 175 -13.93 13.41 10.59
N GLY A 176 -13.08 14.20 11.21
CA GLY A 176 -13.31 14.72 12.55
C GLY A 176 -13.39 13.59 13.60
N ASN A 177 -12.44 12.67 13.56
CA ASN A 177 -12.39 11.48 14.42
C ASN A 177 -13.67 10.64 14.35
N GLY A 178 -14.20 10.49 13.14
CA GLY A 178 -15.38 9.67 12.87
C GLY A 178 -16.72 10.42 12.97
N ALA A 179 -16.77 11.65 13.49
CA ALA A 179 -18.02 12.42 13.58
C ALA A 179 -18.62 12.76 12.20
N GLY A 180 -17.78 12.87 11.17
CA GLY A 180 -18.17 13.11 9.78
C GLY A 180 -18.26 11.86 8.92
N ASP A 181 -18.18 10.66 9.52
CA ASP A 181 -18.31 9.41 8.77
C ASP A 181 -19.71 9.25 8.18
N VAL A 182 -19.77 8.89 6.89
CA VAL A 182 -21.03 8.56 6.22
C VAL A 182 -21.32 7.08 6.45
N LEU A 183 -22.32 6.77 7.26
CA LEU A 183 -22.64 5.39 7.60
C LEU A 183 -23.55 4.75 6.55
N TRP A 184 -23.29 3.49 6.26
CA TRP A 184 -24.14 2.68 5.40
C TRP A 184 -25.45 2.32 6.11
N VAL A 185 -26.56 2.52 5.40
CA VAL A 185 -27.92 2.12 5.83
C VAL A 185 -28.37 0.98 4.93
N PRO A 186 -28.44 -0.27 5.46
CA PRO A 186 -28.85 -1.42 4.65
C PRO A 186 -30.26 -1.23 4.04
N GLY A 187 -30.36 -1.41 2.71
CA GLY A 187 -31.66 -1.40 2.04
C GLY A 187 -32.34 -0.02 1.93
N GLN A 188 -31.65 1.08 2.21
CA GLN A 188 -32.22 2.44 2.21
C GLN A 188 -32.96 2.82 0.91
N ASN A 189 -32.54 2.25 -0.23
CA ASN A 189 -33.07 2.58 -1.54
C ASN A 189 -33.87 1.42 -2.18
N ARG A 190 -34.38 0.49 -1.38
CA ARG A 190 -35.23 -0.62 -1.84
C ARG A 190 -36.68 -0.27 -1.70
#